data_fc457c919638d9aefc04c708ea3c2653
#
_entry.id   fc457c919638d9aefc04c708ea3c2653
#
_cell.length_a   1.000
_cell.length_b   1.000
_cell.length_c   1.000
_cell.angle_alpha   90.00
_cell.angle_beta   90.00
_cell.angle_gamma   90.00
#
_symmetry.space_group_name_H-M   'P 1'
#
loop_
_entity.id
_entity.type
_entity.pdbx_description
1 polymer ?
#
loop_
_entity_poly.entity_id
_entity_poly.type
_entity_poly.pdbx_seq_one_letter_code
_entity_poly.pdbx_strand_id
1 'polypeptide(L)'
;MTSVTASLRLGSTGGRARDGDVLSRPVDEFDYVVVGGGSAGCVVASRLSEDPSVTVCLLEAGGEGRDVLIRAPLGFAAAMPRGINSWDYQTVPQPGLNGRRGFQPRGKALGGSSAINAMLYVRGHRSDYDEWADLGCDGWSWDEVLPYFRRAEGNQRGEDTLHGAAGPLQVRDQLEPRPVARAFVEACGQCQIRLNDDFNGPEQEGAGLYQVTQFWQGDHRGERCSAAA
;
A
#
# COMPACT_ATOMS: atom_id res chain seq x y z
N MET A 1 -8.22 -18.21 -15.14
CA MET A 1 -7.65 -17.64 -13.91
C MET A 1 -6.76 -18.68 -13.27
N THR A 2 -5.49 -18.65 -13.57
CA THR A 2 -4.52 -19.60 -12.99
C THR A 2 -3.64 -18.78 -12.04
N SER A 3 -4.06 -18.71 -10.77
CA SER A 3 -3.25 -18.06 -9.74
C SER A 3 -2.26 -19.09 -9.21
N VAL A 4 -0.98 -18.89 -9.48
CA VAL A 4 0.09 -19.65 -8.83
C VAL A 4 0.66 -18.77 -7.72
N THR A 5 0.12 -18.94 -6.51
CA THR A 5 0.72 -18.37 -5.30
C THR A 5 1.56 -19.45 -4.66
N ALA A 6 2.85 -19.50 -4.95
CA ALA A 6 3.79 -20.34 -4.23
C ALA A 6 4.26 -19.60 -2.98
N SER A 7 3.63 -19.86 -1.83
CA SER A 7 4.12 -19.42 -0.53
C SER A 7 5.20 -20.39 -0.06
N LEU A 8 6.46 -20.05 -0.26
CA LEU A 8 7.58 -20.73 0.38
C LEU A 8 7.67 -20.26 1.84
N ARG A 9 7.13 -21.05 2.77
CA ARG A 9 7.43 -20.91 4.19
C ARG A 9 8.88 -21.37 4.42
N LEU A 10 9.78 -20.45 4.64
CA LEU A 10 11.06 -20.77 5.27
C LEU A 10 10.77 -21.17 6.72
N GLY A 11 10.59 -22.46 6.94
CA GLY A 11 10.45 -23.02 8.28
C GLY A 11 11.72 -22.77 9.09
N SER A 12 11.58 -22.14 10.24
CA SER A 12 12.63 -22.04 11.25
C SER A 12 12.80 -23.41 11.92
N THR A 13 13.46 -24.35 11.25
CA THR A 13 14.00 -25.54 11.91
C THR A 13 15.51 -25.37 11.98
N GLY A 14 16.01 -25.14 13.19
CA GLY A 14 17.43 -25.11 13.51
C GLY A 14 18.10 -26.48 13.32
N GLY A 15 18.14 -26.96 12.10
CA GLY A 15 18.91 -28.10 11.66
C GLY A 15 19.94 -27.63 10.63
N ARG A 16 21.23 -27.81 10.92
CA ARG A 16 22.29 -27.61 9.92
C ARG A 16 22.00 -28.59 8.76
N ALA A 17 21.57 -28.04 7.62
CA ALA A 17 21.53 -28.77 6.37
C ALA A 17 22.96 -29.27 6.04
N ARG A 18 23.12 -30.52 5.75
CA ARG A 18 24.39 -31.09 5.26
C ARG A 18 24.54 -30.63 3.80
N ASP A 19 25.72 -30.12 3.43
CA ASP A 19 26.06 -29.56 2.12
C ASP A 19 25.76 -30.43 0.88
N GLY A 20 25.33 -31.66 1.06
CA GLY A 20 25.01 -32.58 -0.04
C GLY A 20 23.55 -32.67 -0.44
N ASP A 21 22.61 -32.10 0.35
CA ASP A 21 21.16 -32.32 0.17
C ASP A 21 20.45 -31.21 -0.64
N VAL A 22 21.15 -30.12 -0.92
CA VAL A 22 20.58 -28.95 -1.61
C VAL A 22 20.52 -29.14 -3.13
N LEU A 23 21.36 -30.02 -3.71
CA LEU A 23 21.53 -30.15 -5.16
C LEU A 23 20.64 -31.23 -5.80
N SER A 24 19.78 -31.90 -5.07
CA SER A 24 18.93 -32.99 -5.60
C SER A 24 17.43 -32.70 -5.68
N ARG A 25 17.00 -31.46 -5.31
CA ARG A 25 15.59 -31.06 -5.48
C ARG A 25 15.41 -30.46 -6.88
N PRO A 26 14.30 -30.79 -7.58
CA PRO A 26 13.96 -30.09 -8.82
C PRO A 26 13.86 -28.59 -8.51
N VAL A 27 14.54 -27.79 -9.28
CA VAL A 27 14.44 -26.32 -9.22
C VAL A 27 13.19 -25.95 -10.01
N ASP A 28 12.24 -25.30 -9.37
CA ASP A 28 11.10 -24.71 -10.07
C ASP A 28 11.61 -23.55 -10.94
N GLU A 29 11.34 -23.57 -12.22
CA GLU A 29 11.71 -22.54 -13.18
C GLU A 29 10.51 -21.62 -13.44
N PHE A 30 10.73 -20.32 -13.40
CA PHE A 30 9.75 -19.29 -13.70
C PHE A 30 10.33 -18.25 -14.64
N ASP A 31 9.50 -17.65 -15.49
CA ASP A 31 9.93 -16.57 -16.38
C ASP A 31 10.30 -15.32 -15.58
N TYR A 32 9.55 -15.06 -14.47
CA TYR A 32 9.82 -13.96 -13.56
C TYR A 32 9.73 -14.39 -12.09
N VAL A 33 10.67 -13.87 -11.29
CA VAL A 33 10.64 -14.01 -9.83
C VAL A 33 10.55 -12.62 -9.21
N VAL A 34 9.43 -12.32 -8.56
CA VAL A 34 9.17 -11.05 -7.86
C VAL A 34 9.48 -11.26 -6.39
N VAL A 35 10.47 -10.56 -5.86
CA VAL A 35 10.89 -10.66 -4.46
C VAL A 35 10.26 -9.56 -3.64
N GLY A 36 9.37 -9.95 -2.73
CA GLY A 36 8.58 -9.08 -1.86
C GLY A 36 7.15 -8.86 -2.38
N GLY A 37 6.17 -9.42 -1.70
CA GLY A 37 4.73 -9.25 -1.95
C GLY A 37 4.17 -7.95 -1.34
N GLY A 38 4.93 -6.86 -1.35
CA GLY A 38 4.47 -5.55 -0.94
C GLY A 38 3.61 -4.86 -2.00
N SER A 39 3.28 -3.58 -1.81
CA SER A 39 2.41 -2.82 -2.72
C SER A 39 2.89 -2.84 -4.17
N ALA A 40 4.19 -2.65 -4.41
CA ALA A 40 4.76 -2.69 -5.75
C ALA A 40 4.84 -4.12 -6.30
N GLY A 41 5.33 -5.07 -5.50
CA GLY A 41 5.50 -6.46 -5.94
C GLY A 41 4.18 -7.13 -6.31
N CYS A 42 3.10 -6.88 -5.57
CA CYS A 42 1.77 -7.36 -5.92
C CYS A 42 1.31 -6.82 -7.29
N VAL A 43 1.54 -5.52 -7.56
CA VAL A 43 1.19 -4.91 -8.85
C VAL A 43 2.03 -5.51 -9.98
N VAL A 44 3.35 -5.61 -9.80
CA VAL A 44 4.25 -6.19 -10.81
C VAL A 44 3.87 -7.65 -11.11
N ALA A 45 3.70 -8.46 -10.08
CA ALA A 45 3.32 -9.86 -10.25
C ALA A 45 1.96 -10.00 -10.96
N SER A 46 0.97 -9.20 -10.56
CA SER A 46 -0.36 -9.19 -11.18
C SER A 46 -0.29 -8.80 -12.66
N ARG A 47 0.47 -7.76 -13.00
CA ARG A 47 0.57 -7.30 -14.40
C ARG A 47 1.34 -8.27 -15.29
N LEU A 48 2.41 -8.85 -14.80
CA LEU A 48 3.16 -9.86 -15.54
C LEU A 48 2.33 -11.13 -15.79
N SER A 49 1.47 -11.51 -14.84
CA SER A 49 0.61 -12.69 -14.97
C SER A 49 -0.67 -12.47 -15.81
N GLU A 50 -0.89 -11.28 -16.35
CA GLU A 50 -1.96 -11.03 -17.34
C GLU A 50 -1.72 -11.80 -18.64
N ASP A 51 -0.46 -12.05 -19.00
CA ASP A 51 -0.10 -12.93 -20.11
C ASP A 51 -0.10 -14.40 -19.64
N PRO A 52 -1.03 -15.23 -20.15
CA PRO A 52 -1.13 -16.63 -19.73
C PRO A 52 0.06 -17.50 -20.16
N SER A 53 0.91 -17.02 -21.05
CA SER A 53 2.13 -17.70 -21.47
C SER A 53 3.31 -17.47 -20.53
N VAL A 54 3.17 -16.55 -19.57
CA VAL A 54 4.21 -16.14 -18.62
C VAL A 54 3.94 -16.76 -17.25
N THR A 55 4.98 -17.37 -16.68
CA THR A 55 4.97 -17.90 -15.32
C THR A 55 5.63 -16.92 -14.35
N VAL A 56 4.93 -16.58 -13.26
CA VAL A 56 5.40 -15.60 -12.28
C VAL A 56 5.42 -16.22 -10.89
N CYS A 57 6.57 -16.15 -10.23
CA CYS A 57 6.74 -16.52 -8.83
C CYS A 57 6.80 -15.26 -7.97
N LEU A 58 5.90 -15.14 -6.98
CA LEU A 58 5.94 -14.06 -5.98
C LEU A 58 6.42 -14.64 -4.64
N LEU A 59 7.57 -14.13 -4.16
CA LEU A 59 8.15 -14.49 -2.88
C LEU A 59 7.81 -13.44 -1.83
N GLU A 60 7.19 -13.85 -0.73
CA GLU A 60 6.89 -12.98 0.41
C GLU A 60 7.43 -13.59 1.71
N ALA A 61 8.12 -12.77 2.51
CA ALA A 61 8.72 -13.20 3.77
C ALA A 61 7.71 -13.31 4.92
N GLY A 62 6.60 -12.61 4.81
CA GLY A 62 5.53 -12.61 5.81
C GLY A 62 4.44 -13.63 5.54
N GLY A 63 3.37 -13.55 6.30
CA GLY A 63 2.18 -14.37 6.12
C GLY A 63 1.24 -13.86 5.02
N GLU A 64 0.14 -14.57 4.81
CA GLU A 64 -0.87 -14.26 3.78
C GLU A 64 -1.69 -12.98 4.03
N GLY A 65 -1.47 -12.30 5.16
CA GLY A 65 -2.20 -11.07 5.47
C GLY A 65 -3.68 -11.24 5.82
N ARG A 66 -4.09 -12.45 6.20
CA ARG A 66 -5.49 -12.79 6.47
C ARG A 66 -5.91 -12.66 7.92
N ASP A 67 -5.02 -12.22 8.81
CA ASP A 67 -5.38 -12.06 10.22
C ASP A 67 -6.29 -10.85 10.44
N VAL A 68 -7.02 -10.87 11.57
CA VAL A 68 -8.02 -9.85 11.89
C VAL A 68 -7.41 -8.45 12.04
N LEU A 69 -6.14 -8.34 12.48
CA LEU A 69 -5.48 -7.05 12.66
C LEU A 69 -5.10 -6.41 11.31
N ILE A 70 -4.90 -7.23 10.28
CA ILE A 70 -4.71 -6.74 8.92
C ILE A 70 -6.04 -6.39 8.27
N ARG A 71 -7.06 -7.27 8.41
CA ARG A 71 -8.34 -7.08 7.71
C ARG A 71 -9.19 -5.97 8.34
N ALA A 72 -9.20 -5.85 9.67
CA ALA A 72 -9.96 -4.81 10.35
C ALA A 72 -9.32 -3.42 10.16
N PRO A 73 -10.06 -2.38 9.73
CA PRO A 73 -9.52 -1.04 9.54
C PRO A 73 -8.79 -0.47 10.76
N LEU A 74 -9.32 -0.67 11.97
CA LEU A 74 -8.66 -0.23 13.22
C LEU A 74 -7.51 -1.13 13.66
N GLY A 75 -7.28 -2.25 13.01
CA GLY A 75 -6.23 -3.20 13.36
C GLY A 75 -4.83 -2.59 13.33
N PHE A 76 -4.59 -1.60 12.45
CA PHE A 76 -3.30 -0.91 12.38
C PHE A 76 -2.94 -0.22 13.71
N ALA A 77 -3.91 0.38 14.39
CA ALA A 77 -3.70 1.06 15.67
C ALA A 77 -3.28 0.09 16.80
N ALA A 78 -3.69 -1.16 16.70
CA ALA A 78 -3.28 -2.21 17.63
C ALA A 78 -1.99 -2.92 17.22
N ALA A 79 -1.79 -3.13 15.93
CA ALA A 79 -0.67 -3.89 15.38
C ALA A 79 0.64 -3.07 15.31
N MET A 80 0.55 -1.82 14.84
CA MET A 80 1.73 -0.98 14.59
C MET A 80 2.58 -0.74 15.84
N PRO A 81 2.02 -0.32 17.00
CA PRO A 81 2.84 -0.09 18.19
C PRO A 81 3.50 -1.35 18.77
N ARG A 82 3.04 -2.53 18.36
CA ARG A 82 3.54 -3.84 18.82
C ARG A 82 4.45 -4.53 17.81
N GLY A 83 4.74 -3.89 16.67
CA GLY A 83 5.53 -4.49 15.59
C GLY A 83 4.88 -5.75 14.95
N ILE A 84 3.55 -5.96 15.13
CA ILE A 84 2.86 -7.12 14.59
C ILE A 84 2.77 -6.98 13.06
N ASN A 85 3.12 -8.05 12.33
CA ASN A 85 3.19 -8.04 10.87
C ASN A 85 4.14 -6.95 10.32
N SER A 86 5.20 -6.63 11.05
CA SER A 86 6.20 -5.63 10.70
C SER A 86 7.61 -6.20 10.78
N TRP A 87 8.54 -5.61 10.02
CA TRP A 87 9.98 -5.88 10.13
C TRP A 87 10.62 -5.23 11.36
N ASP A 88 9.91 -4.34 12.04
CA ASP A 88 10.34 -3.67 13.27
C ASP A 88 11.67 -2.90 13.11
N TYR A 89 11.86 -2.25 11.97
CA TYR A 89 13.06 -1.47 11.71
C TYR A 89 13.12 -0.21 12.57
N GLN A 90 14.36 0.18 12.92
CA GLN A 90 14.65 1.43 13.59
C GLN A 90 15.78 2.16 12.88
N THR A 91 15.72 3.47 12.89
CA THR A 91 16.83 4.29 12.38
C THR A 91 18.07 4.14 13.26
N VAL A 92 19.24 4.52 12.73
CA VAL A 92 20.37 4.87 13.58
C VAL A 92 20.01 6.07 14.47
N PRO A 93 20.75 6.34 15.57
CA PRO A 93 20.52 7.54 16.38
C PRO A 93 20.53 8.80 15.50
N GLN A 94 19.50 9.63 15.62
CA GLN A 94 19.34 10.84 14.81
C GLN A 94 19.77 12.06 15.58
N PRO A 95 20.82 12.80 15.16
CA PRO A 95 21.28 14.00 15.86
C PRO A 95 20.17 15.06 16.02
N GLY A 96 19.37 15.30 14.98
CA GLY A 96 18.23 16.23 15.01
C GLY A 96 17.08 15.81 15.95
N LEU A 97 17.10 14.59 16.47
CA LEU A 97 16.15 14.07 17.44
C LEU A 97 16.80 13.78 18.82
N ASN A 98 17.87 14.51 19.18
CA ASN A 98 18.63 14.33 20.41
C ASN A 98 19.12 12.87 20.60
N GLY A 99 19.62 12.25 19.53
CA GLY A 99 20.14 10.90 19.56
C GLY A 99 19.07 9.79 19.61
N ARG A 100 17.78 10.12 19.55
CA ARG A 100 16.71 9.11 19.53
C ARG A 100 16.71 8.32 18.24
N ARG A 101 16.27 7.06 18.33
CA ARG A 101 15.97 6.22 17.18
C ARG A 101 14.50 6.35 16.81
N GLY A 102 14.20 6.44 15.53
CA GLY A 102 12.84 6.44 15.01
C GLY A 102 12.40 5.03 14.62
N PHE A 103 11.25 4.60 15.10
CA PHE A 103 10.60 3.38 14.64
C PHE A 103 10.14 3.54 13.20
N GLN A 104 10.46 2.57 12.34
CA GLN A 104 10.16 2.58 10.91
C GLN A 104 9.36 1.32 10.55
N PRO A 105 8.04 1.32 10.76
CA PRO A 105 7.21 0.16 10.45
C PRO A 105 7.25 -0.14 8.94
N ARG A 106 7.44 -1.41 8.61
CA ARG A 106 7.35 -1.95 7.25
C ARG A 106 6.62 -3.27 7.32
N GLY A 107 5.54 -3.40 6.56
CA GLY A 107 4.72 -4.60 6.58
C GLY A 107 5.50 -5.84 6.19
N LYS A 108 5.32 -6.92 6.97
CA LYS A 108 5.83 -8.27 6.73
C LYS A 108 4.66 -9.22 6.58
N ALA A 109 3.98 -9.07 5.47
CA ALA A 109 2.82 -9.87 5.06
C ALA A 109 2.55 -9.61 3.57
N LEU A 110 1.75 -10.43 2.93
CA LEU A 110 1.25 -10.14 1.60
C LEU A 110 0.47 -8.81 1.61
N GLY A 111 0.78 -7.91 0.68
CA GLY A 111 0.37 -6.51 0.68
C GLY A 111 1.41 -5.57 1.31
N GLY A 112 2.40 -6.09 2.06
CA GLY A 112 3.46 -5.30 2.68
C GLY A 112 2.94 -4.16 3.54
N SER A 113 3.46 -2.96 3.36
CA SER A 113 3.04 -1.80 4.16
C SER A 113 1.61 -1.34 3.85
N SER A 114 1.03 -1.67 2.68
CA SER A 114 -0.40 -1.40 2.42
C SER A 114 -1.32 -2.28 3.27
N ALA A 115 -0.82 -3.43 3.79
CA ALA A 115 -1.56 -4.27 4.72
C ALA A 115 -1.59 -3.74 6.15
N ILE A 116 -0.70 -2.82 6.53
CA ILE A 116 -0.60 -2.29 7.91
C ILE A 116 -0.70 -0.76 8.01
N ASN A 117 -0.88 -0.03 6.92
CA ASN A 117 -0.98 1.44 6.88
C ASN A 117 -2.30 1.95 7.48
N ALA A 118 -2.48 3.27 7.52
CA ALA A 118 -3.72 3.92 7.97
C ALA A 118 -4.77 4.08 6.86
N MET A 119 -4.54 3.52 5.67
CA MET A 119 -5.46 3.49 4.53
C MET A 119 -5.82 4.86 3.92
N LEU A 120 -5.15 5.93 4.29
CA LEU A 120 -5.38 7.24 3.69
C LEU A 120 -4.90 7.23 2.24
N TYR A 121 -5.74 7.71 1.33
CA TYR A 121 -5.42 7.78 -0.09
C TYR A 121 -5.10 9.22 -0.49
N VAL A 122 -3.82 9.50 -0.61
CA VAL A 122 -3.28 10.81 -1.07
C VAL A 122 -2.09 10.52 -1.97
N ARG A 123 -2.06 11.14 -3.14
CA ARG A 123 -0.92 11.11 -4.05
C ARG A 123 0.11 12.15 -3.61
N GLY A 124 1.34 12.06 -4.12
CA GLY A 124 2.29 13.15 -4.04
C GLY A 124 1.76 14.41 -4.73
N HIS A 125 2.27 15.57 -4.34
CA HIS A 125 1.95 16.81 -5.04
C HIS A 125 2.50 16.77 -6.48
N ARG A 126 1.82 17.44 -7.41
CA ARG A 126 2.26 17.47 -8.81
C ARG A 126 3.73 17.84 -8.95
N SER A 127 4.19 18.84 -8.19
CA SER A 127 5.59 19.30 -8.24
C SER A 127 6.60 18.23 -7.81
N ASP A 128 6.22 17.26 -6.99
CA ASP A 128 7.14 16.21 -6.55
C ASP A 128 7.57 15.34 -7.75
N TYR A 129 6.63 15.06 -8.64
CA TYR A 129 6.89 14.27 -9.86
C TYR A 129 7.60 15.09 -10.92
N ASP A 130 7.19 16.35 -11.10
CA ASP A 130 7.84 17.26 -12.04
C ASP A 130 9.32 17.49 -11.62
N GLU A 131 9.62 17.62 -10.31
CA GLU A 131 10.99 17.69 -9.80
C GLU A 131 11.78 16.39 -10.11
N TRP A 132 11.16 15.22 -10.02
CA TRP A 132 11.86 13.99 -10.40
C TRP A 132 12.23 13.97 -11.88
N ALA A 133 11.35 14.43 -12.75
CA ALA A 133 11.65 14.56 -14.18
C ALA A 133 12.77 15.57 -14.42
N ASP A 134 12.75 16.71 -13.75
CA ASP A 134 13.80 17.73 -13.83
C ASP A 134 15.17 17.23 -13.33
N LEU A 135 15.17 16.29 -12.39
CA LEU A 135 16.38 15.61 -11.90
C LEU A 135 16.87 14.50 -12.84
N GLY A 136 16.22 14.29 -13.96
CA GLY A 136 16.62 13.32 -15.01
C GLY A 136 15.91 11.98 -14.92
N CYS A 137 14.80 11.86 -14.19
CA CYS A 137 13.95 10.68 -14.19
C CYS A 137 12.92 10.79 -15.34
N ASP A 138 13.34 10.50 -16.57
CA ASP A 138 12.48 10.54 -17.75
C ASP A 138 11.26 9.61 -17.55
N GLY A 139 10.07 10.07 -17.93
CA GLY A 139 8.82 9.33 -17.76
C GLY A 139 8.18 9.45 -16.36
N TRP A 140 8.68 10.35 -15.51
CA TRP A 140 8.19 10.54 -14.13
C TRP A 140 7.57 11.91 -13.87
N SER A 141 7.37 12.75 -14.87
CA SER A 141 6.60 13.98 -14.70
C SER A 141 5.14 13.68 -14.30
N TRP A 142 4.45 14.64 -13.70
CA TRP A 142 3.06 14.46 -13.31
C TRP A 142 2.18 13.95 -14.45
N ASP A 143 2.29 14.56 -15.62
CA ASP A 143 1.45 14.21 -16.76
C ASP A 143 1.73 12.78 -17.28
N GLU A 144 2.94 12.27 -17.08
CA GLU A 144 3.34 10.92 -17.44
C GLU A 144 2.92 9.87 -16.41
N VAL A 145 2.91 10.20 -15.12
CA VAL A 145 2.49 9.25 -14.05
C VAL A 145 0.99 9.25 -13.79
N LEU A 146 0.27 10.34 -14.08
CA LEU A 146 -1.17 10.44 -13.86
C LEU A 146 -2.00 9.32 -14.51
N PRO A 147 -1.72 8.87 -15.74
CA PRO A 147 -2.45 7.76 -16.35
C PRO A 147 -2.37 6.47 -15.54
N TYR A 148 -1.25 6.21 -14.86
CA TYR A 148 -1.08 5.04 -14.02
C TYR A 148 -1.85 5.16 -12.70
N PHE A 149 -1.91 6.34 -12.10
CA PHE A 149 -2.78 6.59 -10.94
C PHE A 149 -4.23 6.35 -11.28
N ARG A 150 -4.72 6.91 -12.39
CA ARG A 150 -6.10 6.71 -12.86
C ARG A 150 -6.38 5.24 -13.17
N ARG A 151 -5.44 4.53 -13.81
CA ARG A 151 -5.57 3.09 -14.12
C ARG A 151 -5.66 2.23 -12.86
N ALA A 152 -4.96 2.60 -11.78
CA ALA A 152 -4.97 1.87 -10.52
C ALA A 152 -6.23 2.14 -9.69
N GLU A 153 -6.82 3.33 -9.82
CA GLU A 153 -7.87 3.84 -8.95
C GLU A 153 -9.26 3.39 -9.35
N GLY A 154 -10.01 2.86 -8.37
CA GLY A 154 -11.45 2.61 -8.45
C GLY A 154 -12.19 3.56 -7.51
N ASN A 155 -12.28 4.84 -7.88
CA ASN A 155 -12.88 5.88 -7.03
C ASN A 155 -14.40 5.81 -7.05
N GLN A 156 -15.02 5.77 -5.87
CA GLN A 156 -16.48 5.76 -5.76
C GLN A 156 -17.16 7.04 -6.28
N ARG A 157 -16.42 8.17 -6.32
CA ARG A 157 -16.93 9.44 -6.81
C ARG A 157 -17.02 9.48 -8.34
N GLY A 158 -16.47 8.48 -9.03
CA GLY A 158 -16.49 8.37 -10.48
C GLY A 158 -15.17 8.75 -11.13
N GLU A 159 -15.20 8.81 -12.45
CA GLU A 159 -14.07 9.15 -13.31
C GLU A 159 -14.10 10.62 -13.72
N ASP A 160 -12.92 11.26 -13.72
CA ASP A 160 -12.71 12.59 -14.28
C ASP A 160 -11.30 12.71 -14.89
N THR A 161 -10.80 13.93 -15.07
CA THR A 161 -9.46 14.17 -15.64
C THR A 161 -8.32 13.72 -14.70
N LEU A 162 -8.57 13.65 -13.40
CA LEU A 162 -7.58 13.30 -12.36
C LEU A 162 -7.84 11.92 -11.75
N HIS A 163 -9.07 11.41 -11.80
CA HIS A 163 -9.50 10.19 -11.15
C HIS A 163 -9.87 9.08 -12.12
N GLY A 164 -9.67 7.82 -11.69
CA GLY A 164 -10.17 6.63 -12.35
C GLY A 164 -11.24 5.94 -11.51
N ALA A 165 -12.22 5.31 -12.17
CA ALA A 165 -13.32 4.60 -11.49
C ALA A 165 -13.28 3.07 -11.64
N ALA A 166 -12.45 2.56 -12.57
CA ALA A 166 -12.45 1.14 -12.94
C ALA A 166 -11.22 0.36 -12.45
N GLY A 167 -10.29 1.02 -11.73
CA GLY A 167 -9.09 0.39 -11.25
C GLY A 167 -9.33 -0.56 -10.06
N PRO A 168 -8.37 -1.46 -9.79
CA PRO A 168 -8.49 -2.46 -8.74
C PRO A 168 -8.43 -1.88 -7.33
N LEU A 169 -7.74 -0.74 -7.13
CA LEU A 169 -7.61 -0.11 -5.82
C LEU A 169 -8.89 0.69 -5.49
N GLN A 170 -9.70 0.14 -4.60
CA GLN A 170 -10.94 0.79 -4.19
C GLN A 170 -10.63 2.01 -3.31
N VAL A 171 -11.08 3.18 -3.76
CA VAL A 171 -10.94 4.47 -3.08
C VAL A 171 -12.33 5.01 -2.74
N ARG A 172 -12.59 5.30 -1.48
CA ARG A 172 -13.92 5.64 -0.99
C ARG A 172 -13.86 6.77 0.03
N ASP A 173 -14.98 7.46 0.17
CA ASP A 173 -15.19 8.37 1.28
C ASP A 173 -15.33 7.59 2.59
N GLN A 174 -14.96 8.20 3.71
CA GLN A 174 -15.19 7.62 5.02
C GLN A 174 -16.70 7.47 5.25
N LEU A 175 -17.16 6.27 5.60
CA LEU A 175 -18.59 6.01 5.79
C LEU A 175 -19.17 6.84 6.92
N GLU A 176 -18.49 6.86 8.06
CA GLU A 176 -18.93 7.56 9.27
C GLU A 176 -17.77 8.37 9.89
N PRO A 177 -17.41 9.52 9.30
CA PRO A 177 -16.40 10.38 9.92
C PRO A 177 -16.83 10.80 11.33
N ARG A 178 -15.91 10.71 12.28
CA ARG A 178 -16.17 11.08 13.66
C ARG A 178 -16.62 12.55 13.78
N PRO A 179 -17.58 12.87 14.66
CA PRO A 179 -18.05 14.25 14.83
C PRO A 179 -16.91 15.24 15.11
N VAL A 180 -15.91 14.82 15.90
CA VAL A 180 -14.73 15.67 16.17
C VAL A 180 -13.92 15.99 14.92
N ALA A 181 -13.80 15.08 13.94
CA ALA A 181 -13.10 15.34 12.69
C ALA A 181 -13.86 16.35 11.82
N ARG A 182 -15.18 16.25 11.76
CA ARG A 182 -16.03 17.25 11.09
C ARG A 182 -15.94 18.62 11.74
N ALA A 183 -16.03 18.67 13.09
CA ALA A 183 -15.89 19.91 13.85
C ALA A 183 -14.50 20.56 13.65
N PHE A 184 -13.44 19.74 13.54
CA PHE A 184 -12.09 20.25 13.24
C PHE A 184 -12.03 20.90 11.86
N VAL A 185 -12.57 20.26 10.82
CA VAL A 185 -12.62 20.81 9.45
C VAL A 185 -13.43 22.11 9.45
N GLU A 186 -14.57 22.15 10.11
CA GLU A 186 -15.40 23.35 10.25
C GLU A 186 -14.63 24.49 10.95
N ALA A 187 -13.92 24.20 12.03
CA ALA A 187 -13.09 25.17 12.74
C ALA A 187 -11.96 25.71 11.87
N CYS A 188 -11.36 24.87 11.03
CA CYS A 188 -10.37 25.33 10.03
C CYS A 188 -10.99 26.36 9.08
N GLY A 189 -12.21 26.13 8.58
CA GLY A 189 -12.94 27.09 7.75
C GLY A 189 -13.19 28.41 8.47
N GLN A 190 -13.58 28.36 9.76
CA GLN A 190 -13.75 29.57 10.60
C GLN A 190 -12.44 30.36 10.77
N CYS A 191 -11.29 29.67 10.75
CA CYS A 191 -9.97 30.27 10.77
C CYS A 191 -9.47 30.69 9.37
N GLN A 192 -10.33 30.73 8.35
CA GLN A 192 -10.03 31.09 6.97
C GLN A 192 -9.04 30.12 6.28
N ILE A 193 -8.86 28.91 6.81
CA ILE A 193 -8.16 27.85 6.11
C ILE A 193 -9.11 27.31 5.03
N ARG A 194 -8.61 27.21 3.80
CA ARG A 194 -9.38 26.67 2.68
C ARG A 194 -9.90 25.27 3.01
N LEU A 195 -11.17 25.04 2.78
CA LEU A 195 -11.73 23.69 2.85
C LEU A 195 -11.44 22.94 1.54
N ASN A 196 -11.03 21.69 1.68
CA ASN A 196 -10.71 20.83 0.55
C ASN A 196 -11.36 19.45 0.78
N ASP A 197 -12.22 19.05 -0.12
CA ASP A 197 -12.91 17.76 -0.10
C ASP A 197 -12.23 16.71 -0.98
N ASP A 198 -11.16 17.10 -1.71
CA ASP A 198 -10.40 16.22 -2.58
C ASP A 198 -8.91 16.58 -2.62
N PHE A 199 -8.10 15.87 -1.85
CA PHE A 199 -6.65 16.04 -1.81
C PHE A 199 -5.91 15.44 -3.02
N ASN A 200 -6.63 14.80 -3.95
CA ASN A 200 -6.10 14.32 -5.22
C ASN A 200 -6.67 15.10 -6.41
N GLY A 201 -7.41 16.16 -6.12
CA GLY A 201 -7.95 17.11 -7.06
C GLY A 201 -6.91 18.12 -7.58
N PRO A 202 -7.35 19.20 -8.25
CA PRO A 202 -6.45 20.21 -8.83
C PRO A 202 -5.66 21.00 -7.78
N GLU A 203 -6.15 21.04 -6.55
CA GLU A 203 -5.54 21.72 -5.41
C GLU A 203 -5.39 20.75 -4.24
N GLN A 204 -4.18 20.59 -3.73
CA GLN A 204 -3.92 19.65 -2.64
C GLN A 204 -3.97 20.29 -1.25
N GLU A 205 -3.76 21.59 -1.14
CA GLU A 205 -3.75 22.29 0.13
C GLU A 205 -5.16 22.52 0.69
N GLY A 206 -5.25 22.55 2.03
CA GLY A 206 -6.49 22.84 2.73
C GLY A 206 -6.77 21.91 3.90
N ALA A 207 -7.99 22.00 4.42
CA ALA A 207 -8.51 21.13 5.48
C ALA A 207 -9.72 20.35 4.98
N GLY A 208 -9.72 19.04 5.19
CA GLY A 208 -10.78 18.16 4.73
C GLY A 208 -10.67 16.76 5.30
N LEU A 209 -11.55 15.88 4.84
CA LEU A 209 -11.55 14.48 5.18
C LEU A 209 -10.91 13.68 4.03
N TYR A 210 -9.91 12.88 4.34
CA TYR A 210 -9.27 12.01 3.36
C TYR A 210 -10.22 10.93 2.85
N GLN A 211 -10.14 10.61 1.57
CA GLN A 211 -10.60 9.33 1.06
C GLN A 211 -9.71 8.20 1.59
N VAL A 212 -10.26 6.99 1.63
CA VAL A 212 -9.62 5.82 2.24
C VAL A 212 -9.65 4.62 1.29
N THR A 213 -8.62 3.78 1.39
CA THR A 213 -8.56 2.49 0.69
C THR A 213 -9.24 1.42 1.54
N GLN A 214 -10.57 1.48 1.59
CA GLN A 214 -11.41 0.53 2.31
C GLN A 214 -12.46 -0.07 1.36
N PHE A 215 -12.75 -1.34 1.56
CA PHE A 215 -13.79 -2.05 0.84
C PHE A 215 -14.96 -2.31 1.79
N TRP A 216 -16.16 -2.00 1.35
CA TRP A 216 -17.39 -2.23 2.11
C TRP A 216 -18.16 -3.38 1.45
N GLN A 217 -18.36 -4.46 2.19
CA GLN A 217 -19.17 -5.59 1.74
C GLN A 217 -20.47 -5.65 2.55
N GLY A 218 -21.63 -5.51 1.87
CA GLY A 218 -22.96 -5.68 2.47
C GLY A 218 -23.24 -4.75 3.65
N ASP A 219 -23.60 -5.28 4.78
CA ASP A 219 -24.11 -4.67 5.98
C ASP A 219 -23.11 -3.82 6.81
N HIS A 220 -22.33 -2.94 6.16
CA HIS A 220 -21.46 -1.94 6.79
C HIS A 220 -20.18 -2.46 7.47
N ARG A 221 -19.70 -3.64 7.17
CA ARG A 221 -18.35 -4.07 7.59
C ARG A 221 -17.32 -3.61 6.59
N GLY A 222 -16.51 -2.62 6.99
CA GLY A 222 -15.38 -2.20 6.21
C GLY A 222 -14.23 -3.20 6.31
N GLU A 223 -13.70 -3.61 5.19
CA GLU A 223 -12.43 -4.32 5.10
C GLU A 223 -11.36 -3.40 4.49
N ARG A 224 -10.12 -3.66 4.85
CA ARG A 224 -8.98 -2.95 4.27
C ARG A 224 -8.77 -3.43 2.83
N CYS A 225 -8.65 -2.49 1.91
CA CYS A 225 -8.14 -2.78 0.57
C CYS A 225 -6.62 -2.63 0.58
N SER A 226 -5.91 -3.71 0.31
CA SER A 226 -4.46 -3.70 0.12
C SER A 226 -4.11 -4.03 -1.32
N ALA A 227 -2.86 -3.78 -1.72
CA ALA A 227 -2.39 -4.12 -3.05
C ALA A 227 -2.43 -5.64 -3.36
N ALA A 228 -2.66 -6.47 -2.34
CA ALA A 228 -2.77 -7.93 -2.46
C ALA A 228 -4.22 -8.43 -2.47
N ALA A 229 -5.21 -7.55 -2.36
CA ALA A 229 -6.63 -7.89 -2.35
C ALA A 229 -7.19 -8.11 -3.77
#